data_11f439fd9834a874ddf2702fdcfe3de4
#
_entry.id   11f439fd9834a874ddf2702fdcfe3de4
#
_cell.length_a   1.000
_cell.length_b   1.000
_cell.length_c   1.000
_cell.angle_alpha   90.00
_cell.angle_beta   90.00
_cell.angle_gamma   90.00
#
_symmetry.space_group_name_H-M   'P 1'
#
loop_
_entity.id
_entity.type
_entity.pdbx_description
1 polymer ?
#
loop_
_entity_poly.entity_id
_entity_poly.type
_entity_poly.pdbx_seq_one_letter_code
_entity_poly.pdbx_strand_id
1 'polypeptide(L)'
;NFVEYAGEYQNQQRASKRLSVVIPLSIVLVFILLFVTFKSSLQAFLVLLNIPFALIGGVFGLYYTGEYMSVPASVGFIALMGIAVLNGVVMLEYFNKLKGSIEDSKELVIQGALRRLRPVLMTAFIAALGLIPMLFATGPGSEIQKPLAIVIINGLVSSTFLTLVLLPILYHKFVAKK
;
A
#
# COMPACT_ATOMS: atom_id res chain seq x y z
N ASN A 1 3.18 -28.96 -27.29
CA ASN A 1 2.26 -28.15 -26.46
C ASN A 1 2.25 -28.56 -24.98
N PHE A 2 2.41 -29.84 -24.60
CA PHE A 2 2.45 -30.26 -23.18
C PHE A 2 3.71 -29.80 -22.44
N VAL A 3 4.84 -29.66 -23.11
CA VAL A 3 6.12 -29.25 -22.51
C VAL A 3 6.14 -27.75 -22.18
N GLU A 4 5.45 -26.93 -22.97
CA GLU A 4 5.34 -25.48 -22.76
C GLU A 4 4.52 -25.17 -21.49
N TYR A 5 3.37 -25.81 -21.30
CA TYR A 5 2.54 -25.67 -20.11
C TYR A 5 3.26 -26.11 -18.82
N ALA A 6 4.08 -27.15 -18.88
CA ALA A 6 4.85 -27.61 -17.72
C ALA A 6 5.95 -26.61 -17.32
N GLY A 7 6.59 -25.95 -18.30
CA GLY A 7 7.60 -24.93 -18.06
C GLY A 7 7.05 -23.65 -17.44
N GLU A 8 5.89 -23.19 -17.91
CA GLU A 8 5.22 -22.00 -17.39
C GLU A 8 4.71 -22.22 -15.96
N TYR A 9 4.10 -23.37 -15.68
CA TYR A 9 3.67 -23.75 -14.35
C TYR A 9 4.81 -23.85 -13.34
N GLN A 10 5.95 -24.44 -13.75
CA GLN A 10 7.15 -24.52 -12.90
C GLN A 10 7.74 -23.13 -12.61
N ASN A 11 7.77 -22.25 -13.60
CA ASN A 11 8.24 -20.87 -13.42
C ASN A 11 7.32 -20.09 -12.47
N GLN A 12 6.02 -20.28 -12.59
CA GLN A 12 5.01 -19.68 -11.71
C GLN A 12 5.15 -20.18 -10.26
N GLN A 13 5.34 -21.48 -10.06
CA GLN A 13 5.62 -22.05 -8.75
C GLN A 13 6.92 -21.54 -8.12
N ARG A 14 7.99 -21.44 -8.91
CA ARG A 14 9.28 -20.90 -8.42
C ARG A 14 9.16 -19.42 -8.05
N ALA A 15 8.45 -18.63 -8.84
CA ALA A 15 8.18 -17.22 -8.54
C ALA A 15 7.36 -17.08 -7.26
N SER A 16 6.27 -17.82 -7.12
CA SER A 16 5.42 -17.82 -5.94
C SER A 16 6.19 -18.23 -4.67
N LYS A 17 7.04 -19.27 -4.76
CA LYS A 17 7.88 -19.72 -3.64
C LYS A 17 8.93 -18.68 -3.23
N ARG A 18 9.51 -17.96 -4.18
CA ARG A 18 10.43 -16.85 -3.88
C ARG A 18 9.70 -15.68 -3.23
N LEU A 19 8.52 -15.32 -3.75
CA LEU A 19 7.71 -14.24 -3.20
C LEU A 19 7.25 -14.53 -1.76
N SER A 20 6.92 -15.78 -1.43
CA SER A 20 6.51 -16.18 -0.09
C SER A 20 7.61 -16.02 0.97
N VAL A 21 8.87 -15.96 0.57
CA VAL A 21 10.01 -15.66 1.46
C VAL A 21 10.35 -14.18 1.46
N VAL A 22 10.36 -13.55 0.28
CA VAL A 22 10.76 -12.15 0.12
C VAL A 22 9.76 -11.20 0.78
N ILE A 23 8.45 -11.49 0.70
CA ILE A 23 7.42 -10.60 1.29
C ILE A 23 7.54 -10.50 2.82
N PRO A 24 7.58 -11.60 3.61
CA PRO A 24 7.77 -11.50 5.06
C PRO A 24 9.09 -10.83 5.44
N LEU A 25 10.17 -11.16 4.73
CA LEU A 25 11.48 -10.55 4.96
C LEU A 25 11.44 -9.03 4.74
N SER A 26 10.78 -8.58 3.67
CA SER A 26 10.61 -7.17 3.37
C SER A 26 9.79 -6.45 4.44
N ILE A 27 8.71 -7.07 4.93
CA ILE A 27 7.88 -6.51 6.01
C ILE A 27 8.70 -6.35 7.29
N VAL A 28 9.50 -7.34 7.66
CA VAL A 28 10.36 -7.27 8.85
C VAL A 28 11.40 -6.15 8.70
N LEU A 29 12.04 -6.05 7.55
CA LEU A 29 13.03 -5.01 7.27
C LEU A 29 12.39 -3.62 7.32
N VAL A 30 11.22 -3.45 6.71
CA VAL A 30 10.45 -2.20 6.77
C VAL A 30 10.06 -1.87 8.21
N PHE A 31 9.63 -2.85 9.01
CA PHE A 31 9.34 -2.63 10.43
C PHE A 31 10.55 -2.12 11.20
N ILE A 32 11.72 -2.72 10.99
CA ILE A 32 12.97 -2.28 11.63
C ILE A 32 13.31 -0.85 11.23
N LEU A 33 13.24 -0.52 9.94
CA LEU A 33 13.49 0.84 9.46
C LEU A 33 12.51 1.86 10.05
N LEU A 34 11.22 1.53 10.11
CA LEU A 34 10.20 2.37 10.72
C LEU A 34 10.44 2.54 12.23
N PHE A 35 10.83 1.48 12.92
CA PHE A 35 11.15 1.54 14.34
C PHE A 35 12.35 2.46 14.60
N VAL A 36 13.39 2.37 13.80
CA VAL A 36 14.57 3.26 13.90
C VAL A 36 14.19 4.71 13.61
N THR A 37 13.32 4.94 12.62
CA THR A 37 12.88 6.29 12.20
C THR A 37 12.01 6.95 13.27
N PHE A 38 11.01 6.26 13.77
CA PHE A 38 10.04 6.83 14.72
C PHE A 38 10.42 6.64 16.19
N LYS A 39 11.40 5.79 16.48
CA LYS A 39 11.80 5.38 17.83
C LYS A 39 10.60 4.91 18.69
N SER A 40 9.57 4.38 18.03
CA SER A 40 8.32 3.94 18.64
C SER A 40 7.78 2.73 17.88
N SER A 41 7.67 1.59 18.55
CA SER A 41 7.09 0.37 17.99
C SER A 41 5.60 0.56 17.62
N LEU A 42 4.90 1.37 18.41
CA LEU A 42 3.49 1.67 18.16
C LEU A 42 3.29 2.45 16.87
N GLN A 43 4.11 3.47 16.61
CA GLN A 43 4.03 4.24 15.37
C GLN A 43 4.44 3.40 14.16
N ALA A 44 5.48 2.58 14.26
CA ALA A 44 5.86 1.64 13.22
C ALA A 44 4.72 0.67 12.89
N PHE A 45 4.05 0.14 13.91
CA PHE A 45 2.90 -0.75 13.74
C PHE A 45 1.70 -0.05 13.07
N LEU A 46 1.42 1.19 13.43
CA LEU A 46 0.34 1.99 12.82
C LEU A 46 0.57 2.19 11.32
N VAL A 47 1.82 2.41 10.89
CA VAL A 47 2.16 2.50 9.46
C VAL A 47 1.95 1.16 8.77
N LEU A 48 2.43 0.06 9.37
CA LEU A 48 2.25 -1.27 8.80
C LEU A 48 0.79 -1.70 8.70
N LEU A 49 -0.07 -1.19 9.57
CA LEU A 49 -1.51 -1.47 9.51
C LEU A 49 -2.16 -1.01 8.19
N ASN A 50 -1.56 -0.05 7.47
CA ASN A 50 -2.02 0.34 6.14
C ASN A 50 -1.86 -0.78 5.09
N ILE A 51 -0.90 -1.69 5.27
CA ILE A 51 -0.63 -2.78 4.32
C ILE A 51 -1.85 -3.70 4.15
N PRO A 52 -2.42 -4.31 5.21
CA PRO A 52 -3.59 -5.18 5.07
C PRO A 52 -4.76 -4.51 4.33
N PHE A 53 -5.00 -3.25 4.61
CA PHE A 53 -6.09 -2.52 3.97
C PHE A 53 -5.83 -2.24 2.49
N ALA A 54 -4.58 -1.95 2.12
CA ALA A 54 -4.17 -1.84 0.74
C ALA A 54 -4.36 -3.17 -0.01
N LEU A 55 -3.95 -4.29 0.62
CA LEU A 55 -4.10 -5.63 0.06
C LEU A 55 -5.57 -5.99 -0.17
N ILE A 56 -6.46 -5.67 0.79
CA ILE A 56 -7.90 -5.87 0.64
C ILE A 56 -8.41 -5.17 -0.62
N GLY A 57 -8.07 -3.90 -0.84
CA GLY A 57 -8.46 -3.17 -2.04
C GLY A 57 -7.96 -3.82 -3.33
N GLY A 58 -6.72 -4.29 -3.35
CA GLY A 58 -6.15 -5.00 -4.49
C GLY A 58 -6.85 -6.33 -4.80
N VAL A 59 -7.18 -7.11 -3.75
CA VAL A 59 -7.91 -8.38 -3.89
C VAL A 59 -9.33 -8.13 -4.41
N PHE A 60 -10.04 -7.14 -3.86
CA PHE A 60 -11.35 -6.77 -4.38
C PHE A 60 -11.29 -6.31 -5.84
N GLY A 61 -10.24 -5.57 -6.23
CA GLY A 61 -10.03 -5.17 -7.62
C GLY A 61 -9.93 -6.39 -8.55
N LEU A 62 -9.14 -7.40 -8.22
CA LEU A 62 -9.03 -8.64 -8.99
C LEU A 62 -10.36 -9.39 -9.05
N TYR A 63 -11.07 -9.49 -7.92
CA TYR A 63 -12.35 -10.17 -7.85
C TYR A 63 -13.42 -9.54 -8.75
N TYR A 64 -13.55 -8.19 -8.72
CA TYR A 64 -14.54 -7.49 -9.55
C TYR A 64 -14.24 -7.53 -11.04
N THR A 65 -12.97 -7.56 -11.42
CA THR A 65 -12.55 -7.61 -12.83
C THR A 65 -12.50 -9.03 -13.40
N GLY A 66 -12.64 -10.05 -12.54
CA GLY A 66 -12.52 -11.45 -12.95
C GLY A 66 -11.11 -11.91 -13.30
N GLU A 67 -10.11 -11.11 -12.93
CA GLU A 67 -8.70 -11.45 -13.15
C GLU A 67 -8.17 -12.38 -12.05
N TYR A 68 -7.29 -13.29 -12.45
CA TYR A 68 -6.72 -14.28 -11.53
C TYR A 68 -5.51 -13.75 -10.79
N MET A 69 -5.25 -14.33 -9.62
CA MET A 69 -3.99 -14.10 -8.88
C MET A 69 -2.81 -14.63 -9.68
N SER A 70 -2.12 -13.75 -10.37
CA SER A 70 -0.99 -14.03 -11.25
C SER A 70 0.32 -13.49 -10.66
N VAL A 71 1.46 -13.86 -11.26
CA VAL A 71 2.77 -13.29 -10.89
C VAL A 71 2.76 -11.76 -11.05
N PRO A 72 2.27 -11.18 -12.15
CA PRO A 72 2.14 -9.72 -12.26
C PRO A 72 1.25 -9.08 -11.19
N ALA A 73 0.13 -9.72 -10.81
CA ALA A 73 -0.69 -9.26 -9.71
C ALA A 73 0.11 -9.24 -8.39
N SER A 74 0.91 -10.27 -8.13
CA SER A 74 1.78 -10.35 -6.94
C SER A 74 2.82 -9.23 -6.90
N VAL A 75 3.41 -8.88 -8.04
CA VAL A 75 4.30 -7.71 -8.17
C VAL A 75 3.53 -6.41 -7.90
N GLY A 76 2.29 -6.31 -8.38
CA GLY A 76 1.39 -5.20 -8.06
C GLY A 76 1.14 -5.04 -6.56
N PHE A 77 0.94 -6.15 -5.84
CA PHE A 77 0.79 -6.13 -4.38
C PHE A 77 2.06 -5.66 -3.66
N ILE A 78 3.25 -6.05 -4.12
CA ILE A 78 4.52 -5.58 -3.54
C ILE A 78 4.68 -4.06 -3.73
N ALA A 79 4.43 -3.57 -4.94
CA ALA A 79 4.46 -2.14 -5.23
C ALA A 79 3.45 -1.36 -4.39
N LEU A 80 2.23 -1.89 -4.26
CA LEU A 80 1.16 -1.32 -3.46
C LEU A 80 1.53 -1.24 -1.97
N MET A 81 2.17 -2.27 -1.41
CA MET A 81 2.67 -2.25 -0.03
C MET A 81 3.65 -1.10 0.19
N GLY A 82 4.58 -0.88 -0.75
CA GLY A 82 5.54 0.23 -0.69
C GLY A 82 4.85 1.59 -0.66
N ILE A 83 3.86 1.81 -1.52
CA ILE A 83 3.10 3.05 -1.59
C ILE A 83 2.27 3.27 -0.31
N ALA A 84 1.63 2.21 0.20
CA ALA A 84 0.84 2.28 1.44
C ALA A 84 1.70 2.66 2.66
N VAL A 85 2.89 2.07 2.78
CA VAL A 85 3.86 2.40 3.82
C VAL A 85 4.32 3.85 3.69
N LEU A 86 4.68 4.28 2.48
CA LEU A 86 5.14 5.65 2.22
C LEU A 86 4.08 6.68 2.65
N ASN A 87 2.82 6.48 2.28
CA ASN A 87 1.72 7.35 2.67
C ASN A 87 1.55 7.40 4.20
N GLY A 88 1.64 6.26 4.88
CA GLY A 88 1.58 6.16 6.33
C GLY A 88 2.74 6.90 7.02
N VAL A 89 3.96 6.70 6.55
CA VAL A 89 5.17 7.36 7.08
C VAL A 89 5.05 8.88 6.99
N VAL A 90 4.72 9.38 5.81
CA VAL A 90 4.62 10.83 5.55
C VAL A 90 3.53 11.47 6.42
N MET A 91 2.43 10.76 6.66
CA MET A 91 1.35 11.23 7.53
C MET A 91 1.78 11.29 8.99
N LEU A 92 2.39 10.20 9.52
CA LEU A 92 2.85 10.15 10.89
C LEU A 92 3.97 11.15 11.18
N GLU A 93 4.92 11.28 10.27
CA GLU A 93 6.01 12.26 10.39
C GLU A 93 5.45 13.68 10.51
N TYR A 94 4.40 13.98 9.75
CA TYR A 94 3.75 15.27 9.83
C TYR A 94 3.04 15.49 11.17
N PHE A 95 2.35 14.49 11.70
CA PHE A 95 1.75 14.55 13.03
C PHE A 95 2.81 14.77 14.11
N ASN A 96 3.92 14.06 14.04
CA ASN A 96 5.03 14.23 14.99
C ASN A 96 5.64 15.64 14.93
N LYS A 97 5.71 16.26 13.75
CA LYS A 97 6.16 17.66 13.61
C LYS A 97 5.18 18.65 14.23
N LEU A 98 3.88 18.39 14.17
CA LEU A 98 2.87 19.25 14.76
C LEU A 98 2.75 19.08 16.29
N LYS A 99 3.15 17.95 16.86
CA LYS A 99 3.07 17.65 18.29
C LYS A 99 3.81 18.65 19.18
N GLY A 100 4.78 19.39 18.65
CA GLY A 100 5.48 20.46 19.36
C GLY A 100 4.82 21.84 19.27
N SER A 101 3.82 22.00 18.41
CA SER A 101 3.22 23.32 18.10
C SER A 101 1.76 23.42 18.50
N ILE A 102 1.06 22.32 18.75
CA ILE A 102 -0.36 22.26 19.06
C ILE A 102 -0.55 21.39 20.31
N GLU A 103 -1.08 21.97 21.39
CA GLU A 103 -1.31 21.26 22.65
C GLU A 103 -2.56 20.36 22.59
N ASP A 104 -3.62 20.78 21.89
CA ASP A 104 -4.82 19.95 21.75
C ASP A 104 -4.59 18.83 20.73
N SER A 105 -4.61 17.61 21.23
CA SER A 105 -4.39 16.40 20.43
C SER A 105 -5.45 16.16 19.35
N LYS A 106 -6.68 16.66 19.54
CA LYS A 106 -7.73 16.57 18.50
C LYS A 106 -7.46 17.56 17.38
N GLU A 107 -7.15 18.79 17.73
CA GLU A 107 -6.86 19.83 16.76
C GLU A 107 -5.61 19.47 15.93
N LEU A 108 -4.56 18.95 16.58
CA LEU A 108 -3.35 18.46 15.92
C LEU A 108 -3.67 17.44 14.82
N VAL A 109 -4.49 16.44 15.13
CA VAL A 109 -4.85 15.37 14.21
C VAL A 109 -5.72 15.89 13.05
N ILE A 110 -6.68 16.74 13.34
CA ILE A 110 -7.57 17.35 12.33
C ILE A 110 -6.76 18.24 11.38
N GLN A 111 -5.96 19.16 11.90
CA GLN A 111 -5.14 20.04 11.09
C GLN A 111 -4.09 19.26 10.28
N GLY A 112 -3.46 18.27 10.89
CA GLY A 112 -2.51 17.40 10.22
C GLY A 112 -3.12 16.61 9.07
N ALA A 113 -4.29 16.01 9.29
CA ALA A 113 -5.02 15.27 8.25
C ALA A 113 -5.46 16.20 7.10
N LEU A 114 -6.02 17.36 7.41
CA LEU A 114 -6.46 18.32 6.39
C LEU A 114 -5.31 18.84 5.52
N ARG A 115 -4.16 19.15 6.12
CA ARG A 115 -2.98 19.61 5.37
C ARG A 115 -2.36 18.52 4.50
N ARG A 116 -2.49 17.25 4.89
CA ARG A 116 -1.98 16.10 4.12
C ARG A 116 -2.99 15.54 3.12
N LEU A 117 -4.25 15.90 3.24
CA LEU A 117 -5.31 15.45 2.32
C LEU A 117 -4.95 15.72 0.86
N ARG A 118 -4.58 16.96 0.53
CA ARG A 118 -4.26 17.34 -0.85
C ARG A 118 -3.05 16.60 -1.41
N PRO A 119 -1.86 16.56 -0.76
CA PRO A 119 -0.71 15.82 -1.28
C PRO A 119 -0.99 14.31 -1.45
N VAL A 120 -1.65 13.68 -0.49
CA VAL A 120 -1.95 12.25 -0.53
C VAL A 120 -2.93 11.92 -1.67
N LEU A 121 -3.99 12.72 -1.82
CA LEU A 121 -4.93 12.55 -2.95
C LEU A 121 -4.26 12.80 -4.30
N MET A 122 -3.42 13.83 -4.43
CA MET A 122 -2.70 14.11 -5.67
C MET A 122 -1.78 12.94 -6.06
N THR A 123 -1.04 12.38 -5.11
CA THR A 123 -0.20 11.21 -5.36
C THR A 123 -1.02 10.01 -5.82
N ALA A 124 -2.16 9.75 -5.17
CA ALA A 124 -3.06 8.67 -5.54
C ALA A 124 -3.66 8.88 -6.94
N PHE A 125 -4.12 10.09 -7.25
CA PHE A 125 -4.66 10.41 -8.57
C PHE A 125 -3.61 10.29 -9.67
N ILE A 126 -2.41 10.82 -9.48
CA ILE A 126 -1.33 10.75 -10.48
C ILE A 126 -0.94 9.29 -10.75
N ALA A 127 -0.78 8.49 -9.69
CA ALA A 127 -0.45 7.07 -9.84
C ALA A 127 -1.59 6.30 -10.54
N ALA A 128 -2.85 6.54 -10.16
CA ALA A 128 -4.00 5.92 -10.81
C ALA A 128 -4.10 6.32 -12.28
N LEU A 129 -4.02 7.62 -12.60
CA LEU A 129 -4.07 8.11 -13.98
C LEU A 129 -2.94 7.55 -14.84
N GLY A 130 -1.72 7.42 -14.28
CA GLY A 130 -0.59 6.82 -14.97
C GLY A 130 -0.78 5.34 -15.32
N LEU A 131 -1.60 4.61 -14.55
CA LEU A 131 -1.88 3.19 -14.75
C LEU A 131 -3.16 2.91 -15.55
N ILE A 132 -4.04 3.90 -15.72
CA ILE A 132 -5.30 3.75 -16.51
C ILE A 132 -5.04 3.20 -17.92
N PRO A 133 -4.04 3.66 -18.69
CA PRO A 133 -3.78 3.10 -20.01
C PRO A 133 -3.50 1.60 -19.99
N MET A 134 -2.90 1.08 -18.92
CA MET A 134 -2.61 -0.36 -18.79
C MET A 134 -3.87 -1.21 -18.60
N LEU A 135 -4.97 -0.63 -18.08
CA LEU A 135 -6.25 -1.34 -17.94
C LEU A 135 -6.86 -1.66 -19.30
N PHE A 136 -6.63 -0.81 -20.28
CA PHE A 136 -7.17 -0.93 -21.65
C PHE A 136 -6.18 -1.56 -22.62
N ALA A 137 -5.01 -2.01 -22.12
CA ALA A 137 -4.02 -2.67 -22.97
C ALA A 137 -4.59 -3.92 -23.62
N THR A 138 -4.35 -4.07 -24.92
CA THR A 138 -4.76 -5.22 -25.74
C THR A 138 -3.56 -5.76 -26.50
N GLY A 139 -3.52 -7.07 -26.75
CA GLY A 139 -2.43 -7.71 -27.46
C GLY A 139 -1.38 -8.33 -26.51
N PRO A 140 -0.21 -8.77 -27.08
CA PRO A 140 0.84 -9.39 -26.31
C PRO A 140 1.36 -8.50 -25.18
N GLY A 141 1.42 -9.02 -23.95
CA GLY A 141 1.83 -8.28 -22.76
C GLY A 141 0.68 -7.65 -21.96
N SER A 142 -0.53 -7.59 -22.48
CA SER A 142 -1.70 -7.12 -21.72
C SER A 142 -2.00 -7.99 -20.49
N GLU A 143 -1.68 -9.28 -20.56
CA GLU A 143 -1.80 -10.25 -19.47
C GLU A 143 -0.92 -9.92 -18.25
N ILE A 144 0.15 -9.16 -18.47
CA ILE A 144 1.03 -8.67 -17.41
C ILE A 144 0.56 -7.30 -16.90
N GLN A 145 0.18 -6.42 -17.82
CA GLN A 145 -0.13 -5.02 -17.48
C GLN A 145 -1.47 -4.87 -16.76
N LYS A 146 -2.51 -5.58 -17.19
CA LYS A 146 -3.85 -5.47 -16.60
C LYS A 146 -3.90 -5.89 -15.13
N PRO A 147 -3.50 -7.11 -14.74
CA PRO A 147 -3.59 -7.52 -13.33
C PRO A 147 -2.77 -6.62 -12.40
N LEU A 148 -1.59 -6.19 -12.85
CA LEU A 148 -0.73 -5.28 -12.12
C LEU A 148 -1.42 -3.93 -11.88
N ALA A 149 -1.97 -3.31 -12.92
CA ALA A 149 -2.67 -2.02 -12.83
C ALA A 149 -3.94 -2.12 -11.97
N ILE A 150 -4.72 -3.19 -12.11
CA ILE A 150 -5.93 -3.43 -11.32
C ILE A 150 -5.61 -3.46 -9.83
N VAL A 151 -4.60 -4.24 -9.43
CA VAL A 151 -4.19 -4.36 -8.03
C VAL A 151 -3.76 -3.00 -7.47
N ILE A 152 -2.91 -2.29 -8.20
CA ILE A 152 -2.35 -1.02 -7.70
C ILE A 152 -3.45 0.04 -7.60
N ILE A 153 -4.29 0.22 -8.62
CA ILE A 153 -5.32 1.26 -8.62
C ILE A 153 -6.34 1.02 -7.51
N ASN A 154 -6.91 -0.18 -7.41
CA ASN A 154 -7.92 -0.49 -6.41
C ASN A 154 -7.34 -0.50 -4.99
N GLY A 155 -6.15 -1.04 -4.82
CA GLY A 155 -5.45 -1.02 -3.55
C GLY A 155 -5.06 0.40 -3.12
N LEU A 156 -4.68 1.26 -4.05
CA LEU A 156 -4.35 2.64 -3.79
C LEU A 156 -5.57 3.45 -3.33
N VAL A 157 -6.73 3.24 -3.95
CA VAL A 157 -8.00 3.88 -3.51
C VAL A 157 -8.32 3.47 -2.08
N SER A 158 -8.30 2.17 -1.79
CA SER A 158 -8.57 1.64 -0.45
C SER A 158 -7.55 2.14 0.59
N SER A 159 -6.27 2.04 0.29
CA SER A 159 -5.18 2.49 1.15
C SER A 159 -5.26 3.99 1.43
N THR A 160 -5.52 4.81 0.41
CA THR A 160 -5.60 6.27 0.56
C THR A 160 -6.76 6.66 1.46
N PHE A 161 -7.94 6.08 1.25
CA PHE A 161 -9.10 6.34 2.08
C PHE A 161 -8.83 6.00 3.55
N LEU A 162 -8.24 4.84 3.80
CA LEU A 162 -7.94 4.38 5.16
C LEU A 162 -6.80 5.18 5.80
N THR A 163 -5.77 5.54 5.05
CA THR A 163 -4.70 6.41 5.56
C THR A 163 -5.25 7.77 6.00
N LEU A 164 -6.19 8.34 5.26
CA LEU A 164 -6.77 9.65 5.57
C LEU A 164 -7.78 9.61 6.73
N VAL A 165 -8.44 8.48 6.97
CA VAL A 165 -9.48 8.35 8.00
C VAL A 165 -8.98 7.57 9.21
N LEU A 166 -8.49 6.36 9.00
CA LEU A 166 -8.15 5.44 10.08
C LEU A 166 -6.87 5.85 10.82
N LEU A 167 -5.85 6.23 10.09
CA LEU A 167 -4.55 6.56 10.69
C LEU A 167 -4.62 7.78 11.62
N PRO A 168 -5.31 8.89 11.30
CA PRO A 168 -5.55 9.99 12.22
C PRO A 168 -6.29 9.57 13.49
N ILE A 169 -7.32 8.74 13.37
CA ILE A 169 -8.11 8.25 14.51
C ILE A 169 -7.24 7.39 15.43
N LEU A 170 -6.48 6.48 14.87
CA LEU A 170 -5.59 5.61 15.64
C LEU A 170 -4.45 6.39 16.29
N TYR A 171 -3.87 7.36 15.58
CA TYR A 171 -2.85 8.23 16.15
C TYR A 171 -3.39 9.03 17.35
N HIS A 172 -4.57 9.63 17.23
CA HIS A 172 -5.20 10.32 18.35
C HIS A 172 -5.42 9.41 19.55
N LYS A 173 -5.93 8.18 19.30
CA LYS A 173 -6.30 7.25 20.38
C LYS A 173 -5.07 6.68 21.10
N PHE A 174 -4.00 6.35 20.38
CA PHE A 174 -2.87 5.58 20.92
C PHE A 174 -1.59 6.37 21.14
N VAL A 175 -1.38 7.45 20.41
CA VAL A 175 -0.12 8.23 20.45
C VAL A 175 -0.29 9.60 21.05
N ALA A 176 -1.37 10.31 20.71
CA ALA A 176 -1.57 11.69 21.14
C ALA A 176 -2.11 11.82 22.56
N LYS A 177 -2.68 10.75 23.13
CA LYS A 177 -3.19 10.71 24.52
C LYS A 177 -2.12 10.34 25.56
N LYS A 178 -0.91 10.02 25.13
CA LYS A 178 0.26 9.81 26.01
C LYS A 178 1.15 11.06 26.00
#